data_31c2433d9b9f5bd33ecafac78190fd3e
#
_entry.id   31c2433d9b9f5bd33ecafac78190fd3e
#
_cell.length_a   1.000
_cell.length_b   1.000
_cell.length_c   1.000
_cell.angle_alpha   90.00
_cell.angle_beta   90.00
_cell.angle_gamma   90.00
#
_symmetry.space_group_name_H-M   'P 1'
#
loop_
_entity.id
_entity.type
_entity.pdbx_description
1 polymer ?
#
loop_
_entity_poly.entity_id
_entity_poly.type
_entity_poly.pdbx_seq_one_letter_code
_entity_poly.pdbx_strand_id
1 'polypeptide(L)'
;RDSIITNRDLRFIEDFSIKISDVMTKEGLITAPVGTTLDEAEAILQEHKIEKLPLVENGKLKGLITIKDIEKVLEFPHAAKDEYGRLLAAAAIGTSKDTEIRAQKLVEAGVDALIIDTAHGHSKGVIDQVKHIKDTYPEVTVVAGNVATAEATRALFEAGADVVKVGIGPGSICTTRVVAGVGVPQITAVYDCATEARKHGKAIIADGGIKFSGDIIKALAAGGHAVMSVSYTH
;
A
#
# COMPACT_ATOMS: atom_id res chain seq x y z
N ARG A 1 -0.83 -22.80 24.12
CA ARG A 1 0.55 -22.46 24.50
C ARG A 1 1.19 -21.83 23.29
N ASP A 2 1.64 -20.60 23.45
CA ASP A 2 2.31 -19.89 22.37
C ASP A 2 3.72 -20.46 22.19
N SER A 3 4.14 -20.58 20.94
CA SER A 3 5.46 -21.08 20.56
C SER A 3 5.92 -20.33 19.33
N ILE A 4 7.22 -20.27 19.10
CA ILE A 4 7.80 -19.60 17.94
C ILE A 4 8.78 -20.54 17.23
N ILE A 5 8.81 -20.48 15.91
CA ILE A 5 9.84 -21.07 15.08
C ILE A 5 10.48 -19.96 14.24
N THR A 6 11.79 -19.97 14.17
CA THR A 6 12.56 -18.96 13.46
C THR A 6 13.57 -19.61 12.52
N ASN A 7 14.15 -18.84 11.61
CA ASN A 7 15.24 -19.32 10.77
C ASN A 7 16.45 -19.83 11.56
N ARG A 8 16.62 -19.37 12.81
CA ARG A 8 17.67 -19.88 13.70
C ARG A 8 17.41 -21.33 14.08
N ASP A 9 16.15 -21.66 14.41
CA ASP A 9 15.73 -23.01 14.78
C ASP A 9 15.86 -24.00 13.60
N LEU A 10 15.70 -23.49 12.37
CA LEU A 10 15.75 -24.30 11.14
C LEU A 10 17.15 -24.34 10.49
N ARG A 11 18.11 -23.53 10.92
CA ARG A 11 19.40 -23.32 10.24
C ARG A 11 20.20 -24.59 9.96
N PHE A 12 20.12 -25.56 10.85
CA PHE A 12 20.87 -26.81 10.78
C PHE A 12 19.98 -28.07 10.63
N ILE A 13 18.71 -27.83 10.23
CA ILE A 13 17.78 -28.91 9.95
C ILE A 13 17.97 -29.36 8.51
N GLU A 14 18.35 -30.60 8.33
CA GLU A 14 18.48 -31.27 7.02
C GLU A 14 17.25 -32.11 6.67
N ASP A 15 16.61 -32.73 7.69
CA ASP A 15 15.39 -33.50 7.53
C ASP A 15 14.15 -32.69 7.85
N PHE A 16 13.42 -32.26 6.82
CA PHE A 16 12.17 -31.51 6.97
C PHE A 16 10.93 -32.39 7.23
N SER A 17 11.09 -33.71 7.43
CA SER A 17 10.00 -34.60 7.84
C SER A 17 9.71 -34.52 9.34
N ILE A 18 10.59 -33.93 10.14
CA ILE A 18 10.42 -33.74 11.58
C ILE A 18 9.25 -32.79 11.87
N LYS A 19 8.59 -33.01 13.01
CA LYS A 19 7.47 -32.16 13.42
C LYS A 19 7.97 -30.78 13.84
N ILE A 20 7.26 -29.74 13.46
CA ILE A 20 7.53 -28.35 13.90
C ILE A 20 7.63 -28.27 15.43
N SER A 21 6.76 -29.03 16.12
CA SER A 21 6.77 -29.12 17.57
C SER A 21 8.09 -29.57 18.20
N ASP A 22 8.98 -30.21 17.46
CA ASP A 22 10.21 -30.77 17.99
C ASP A 22 11.39 -29.79 17.84
N VAL A 23 11.22 -28.76 17.02
CA VAL A 23 12.25 -27.74 16.72
C VAL A 23 11.87 -26.36 17.19
N MET A 24 10.60 -26.06 17.44
CA MET A 24 10.14 -24.74 17.87
C MET A 24 10.50 -24.46 19.34
N THR A 25 10.71 -23.19 19.67
CA THR A 25 10.84 -22.73 21.05
C THR A 25 9.47 -22.78 21.75
N LYS A 26 9.34 -23.59 22.80
CA LYS A 26 8.10 -23.82 23.57
C LYS A 26 8.14 -23.24 24.97
N GLU A 27 9.31 -23.13 25.56
CA GLU A 27 9.52 -22.70 26.93
C GLU A 27 10.43 -21.46 26.97
N GLY A 28 10.22 -20.61 27.97
CA GLY A 28 11.01 -19.39 28.11
C GLY A 28 10.76 -18.35 27.01
N LEU A 29 9.61 -18.41 26.32
CA LEU A 29 9.26 -17.43 25.31
C LEU A 29 9.12 -16.03 25.94
N ILE A 30 9.96 -15.11 25.52
CA ILE A 30 9.87 -13.71 25.94
C ILE A 30 8.74 -13.07 25.13
N THR A 31 7.79 -12.46 25.83
CA THR A 31 6.63 -11.76 25.26
C THR A 31 6.44 -10.41 25.92
N ALA A 32 5.72 -9.51 25.26
CA ALA A 32 5.33 -8.22 25.80
C ALA A 32 3.81 -8.01 25.65
N PRO A 33 3.19 -7.10 26.42
CA PRO A 33 1.78 -6.77 26.27
C PRO A 33 1.52 -5.98 24.97
N VAL A 34 0.27 -5.98 24.52
CA VAL A 34 -0.18 -5.09 23.44
C VAL A 34 -0.04 -3.64 23.91
N GLY A 35 0.46 -2.78 23.02
CA GLY A 35 0.74 -1.38 23.34
C GLY A 35 2.22 -1.11 23.74
N THR A 36 3.06 -2.15 23.80
CA THR A 36 4.51 -1.96 23.96
C THR A 36 5.05 -1.09 22.82
N THR A 37 5.76 -0.02 23.17
CA THR A 37 6.39 0.88 22.19
C THR A 37 7.62 0.25 21.55
N LEU A 38 8.10 0.82 20.44
CA LEU A 38 9.32 0.32 19.79
C LEU A 38 10.55 0.48 20.68
N ASP A 39 10.66 1.56 21.47
CA ASP A 39 11.78 1.79 22.39
C ASP A 39 11.80 0.76 23.54
N GLU A 40 10.64 0.46 24.11
CA GLU A 40 10.50 -0.60 25.12
C GLU A 40 10.81 -1.98 24.53
N ALA A 41 10.35 -2.24 23.30
CA ALA A 41 10.62 -3.47 22.59
C ALA A 41 12.13 -3.62 22.30
N GLU A 42 12.82 -2.55 21.90
CA GLU A 42 14.27 -2.55 21.67
C GLU A 42 15.02 -2.96 22.93
N ALA A 43 14.68 -2.38 24.08
CA ALA A 43 15.30 -2.73 25.35
C ALA A 43 15.14 -4.22 25.68
N ILE A 44 13.93 -4.77 25.51
CA ILE A 44 13.64 -6.21 25.75
C ILE A 44 14.42 -7.10 24.76
N LEU A 45 14.42 -6.74 23.47
CA LEU A 45 15.14 -7.50 22.43
C LEU A 45 16.64 -7.54 22.71
N GLN A 46 17.22 -6.41 23.16
CA GLN A 46 18.63 -6.29 23.51
C GLN A 46 18.98 -7.07 24.78
N GLU A 47 18.20 -6.94 25.86
CA GLU A 47 18.41 -7.63 27.13
C GLU A 47 18.41 -9.16 26.94
N HIS A 48 17.42 -9.67 26.22
CA HIS A 48 17.25 -11.11 26.00
C HIS A 48 17.97 -11.65 24.75
N LYS A 49 18.64 -10.80 23.97
CA LYS A 49 19.37 -11.15 22.73
C LYS A 49 18.50 -11.92 21.74
N ILE A 50 17.26 -11.45 21.57
CA ILE A 50 16.27 -11.99 20.63
C ILE A 50 15.98 -10.99 19.53
N GLU A 51 15.49 -11.45 18.39
CA GLU A 51 15.19 -10.62 17.22
C GLU A 51 13.68 -10.40 17.01
N LYS A 52 12.86 -11.11 17.75
CA LYS A 52 11.40 -11.13 17.60
C LYS A 52 10.73 -11.15 18.96
N LEU A 53 9.82 -10.22 19.19
CA LEU A 53 9.07 -10.04 20.43
C LEU A 53 7.58 -10.22 20.15
N PRO A 54 6.98 -11.37 20.47
CA PRO A 54 5.55 -11.56 20.38
C PRO A 54 4.80 -10.66 21.34
N LEU A 55 3.74 -10.00 20.87
CA LEU A 55 2.81 -9.24 21.68
C LEU A 55 1.61 -10.10 22.04
N VAL A 56 1.36 -10.25 23.34
CA VAL A 56 0.34 -11.17 23.85
C VAL A 56 -0.66 -10.43 24.73
N GLU A 57 -1.93 -10.73 24.54
CA GLU A 57 -3.03 -10.25 25.39
C GLU A 57 -3.94 -11.41 25.76
N ASN A 58 -4.19 -11.59 27.07
CA ASN A 58 -5.00 -12.70 27.59
C ASN A 58 -4.54 -14.10 27.09
N GLY A 59 -3.22 -14.29 26.99
CA GLY A 59 -2.63 -15.56 26.51
C GLY A 59 -2.79 -15.80 25.01
N LYS A 60 -3.18 -14.80 24.22
CA LYS A 60 -3.33 -14.89 22.78
C LYS A 60 -2.37 -13.94 22.06
N LEU A 61 -1.72 -14.44 21.04
CA LEU A 61 -0.87 -13.65 20.15
C LEU A 61 -1.71 -12.58 19.44
N LYS A 62 -1.29 -11.32 19.55
CA LYS A 62 -1.94 -10.16 18.95
C LYS A 62 -1.05 -9.42 17.94
N GLY A 63 0.26 -9.52 18.11
CA GLY A 63 1.22 -8.85 17.24
C GLY A 63 2.62 -9.42 17.41
N LEU A 64 3.54 -8.86 16.64
CA LEU A 64 4.95 -9.20 16.66
C LEU A 64 5.74 -7.93 16.38
N ILE A 65 6.71 -7.61 17.23
CA ILE A 65 7.72 -6.59 16.96
C ILE A 65 9.04 -7.30 16.67
N THR A 66 9.73 -6.86 15.64
CA THR A 66 11.03 -7.40 15.27
C THR A 66 12.10 -6.32 15.24
N ILE A 67 13.38 -6.73 15.34
CA ILE A 67 14.48 -5.77 15.20
C ILE A 67 14.44 -5.02 13.87
N LYS A 68 13.93 -5.66 12.81
CA LYS A 68 13.75 -5.02 11.50
C LYS A 68 12.73 -3.89 11.52
N ASP A 69 11.69 -3.98 12.35
CA ASP A 69 10.69 -2.91 12.48
C ASP A 69 11.35 -1.66 13.08
N ILE A 70 12.22 -1.84 14.07
CA ILE A 70 12.98 -0.76 14.71
C ILE A 70 13.99 -0.16 13.73
N GLU A 71 14.80 -1.01 13.08
CA GLU A 71 15.75 -0.57 12.05
C GLU A 71 15.08 0.22 10.93
N LYS A 72 13.89 -0.20 10.47
CA LYS A 72 13.12 0.49 9.42
C LYS A 72 12.61 1.86 9.85
N VAL A 73 12.32 2.08 11.13
CA VAL A 73 11.96 3.41 11.63
C VAL A 73 13.15 4.37 11.53
N LEU A 74 14.35 3.89 11.85
CA LEU A 74 15.58 4.69 11.76
C LEU A 74 15.99 4.94 10.30
N GLU A 75 15.88 3.93 9.44
CA GLU A 75 16.22 4.02 8.03
C GLU A 75 15.23 4.90 7.24
N PHE A 76 13.93 4.84 7.60
CA PHE A 76 12.86 5.56 6.90
C PHE A 76 12.02 6.41 7.86
N PRO A 77 12.59 7.49 8.43
CA PRO A 77 11.90 8.31 9.43
C PRO A 77 10.66 9.04 8.87
N HIS A 78 10.64 9.28 7.55
CA HIS A 78 9.54 9.97 6.85
C HIS A 78 8.52 9.01 6.21
N ALA A 79 8.56 7.71 6.51
CA ALA A 79 7.55 6.77 6.02
C ALA A 79 6.16 7.18 6.52
N ALA A 80 5.16 7.11 5.61
CA ALA A 80 3.77 7.40 5.94
C ALA A 80 3.21 6.32 6.87
N LYS A 81 2.82 6.71 8.08
CA LYS A 81 2.37 5.81 9.15
C LYS A 81 1.06 6.32 9.75
N ASP A 82 0.30 5.41 10.31
CA ASP A 82 -0.87 5.71 11.13
C ASP A 82 -0.48 6.09 12.57
N GLU A 83 -1.48 6.38 13.41
CA GLU A 83 -1.31 6.71 14.82
C GLU A 83 -0.66 5.60 15.67
N TYR A 84 -0.67 4.36 15.18
CA TYR A 84 -0.03 3.20 15.82
C TYR A 84 1.37 2.92 15.28
N GLY A 85 1.91 3.77 14.41
CA GLY A 85 3.22 3.61 13.77
C GLY A 85 3.26 2.55 12.65
N ARG A 86 2.10 2.04 12.18
CA ARG A 86 2.01 1.10 11.08
C ARG A 86 2.02 1.86 9.74
N LEU A 87 2.66 1.29 8.74
CA LEU A 87 2.64 1.86 7.38
C LEU A 87 1.21 1.97 6.85
N LEU A 88 0.89 3.10 6.24
CA LEU A 88 -0.38 3.26 5.54
C LEU A 88 -0.45 2.28 4.36
N ALA A 89 -1.59 1.64 4.19
CA ALA A 89 -1.82 0.63 3.17
C ALA A 89 -3.03 0.98 2.30
N ALA A 90 -2.83 0.89 0.99
CA ALA A 90 -3.91 1.02 0.02
C ALA A 90 -4.14 -0.30 -0.70
N ALA A 91 -5.37 -0.60 -1.05
CA ALA A 91 -5.71 -1.83 -1.74
C ALA A 91 -6.53 -1.59 -3.00
N ALA A 92 -6.16 -2.30 -4.08
CA ALA A 92 -6.83 -2.20 -5.35
C ALA A 92 -8.15 -2.97 -5.36
N ILE A 93 -9.16 -2.33 -5.94
CA ILE A 93 -10.44 -2.92 -6.34
C ILE A 93 -10.71 -2.62 -7.81
N GLY A 94 -11.51 -3.45 -8.45
CA GLY A 94 -11.91 -3.26 -9.84
C GLY A 94 -13.34 -2.74 -9.98
N THR A 95 -13.96 -3.14 -11.10
CA THR A 95 -15.39 -2.89 -11.40
C THR A 95 -16.14 -4.21 -11.66
N SER A 96 -15.61 -5.32 -11.16
CA SER A 96 -16.19 -6.66 -11.29
C SER A 96 -17.29 -6.91 -10.26
N LYS A 97 -18.03 -8.01 -10.42
CA LYS A 97 -19.18 -8.35 -9.54
C LYS A 97 -18.80 -8.59 -8.08
N ASP A 98 -17.56 -8.95 -7.81
CA ASP A 98 -17.02 -9.20 -6.46
C ASP A 98 -16.42 -7.96 -5.78
N THR A 99 -16.42 -6.83 -6.47
CA THR A 99 -15.81 -5.57 -5.99
C THR A 99 -16.40 -5.13 -4.66
N GLU A 100 -17.71 -5.23 -4.47
CA GLU A 100 -18.37 -4.81 -3.24
C GLU A 100 -17.96 -5.66 -2.04
N ILE A 101 -17.94 -6.99 -2.19
CA ILE A 101 -17.50 -7.92 -1.13
C ILE A 101 -16.02 -7.69 -0.81
N ARG A 102 -15.21 -7.42 -1.83
CA ARG A 102 -13.79 -7.13 -1.65
C ARG A 102 -13.59 -5.80 -0.92
N ALA A 103 -14.28 -4.74 -1.32
CA ALA A 103 -14.22 -3.43 -0.68
C ALA A 103 -14.63 -3.52 0.80
N GLN A 104 -15.76 -4.20 1.10
CA GLN A 104 -16.21 -4.42 2.47
C GLN A 104 -15.13 -5.09 3.32
N LYS A 105 -14.55 -6.20 2.85
CA LYS A 105 -13.51 -6.92 3.60
C LYS A 105 -12.24 -6.11 3.82
N LEU A 106 -11.87 -5.26 2.85
CA LEU A 106 -10.71 -4.38 2.97
C LEU A 106 -10.96 -3.27 4.01
N VAL A 107 -12.15 -2.68 4.00
CA VAL A 107 -12.55 -1.67 5.00
C VAL A 107 -12.63 -2.29 6.40
N GLU A 108 -13.22 -3.48 6.54
CA GLU A 108 -13.25 -4.23 7.80
C GLU A 108 -11.82 -4.59 8.31
N ALA A 109 -10.87 -4.79 7.39
CA ALA A 109 -9.46 -5.02 7.72
C ALA A 109 -8.68 -3.75 8.06
N GLY A 110 -9.29 -2.56 7.95
CA GLY A 110 -8.67 -1.28 8.28
C GLY A 110 -7.76 -0.73 7.19
N VAL A 111 -8.14 -0.88 5.92
CA VAL A 111 -7.39 -0.26 4.80
C VAL A 111 -7.48 1.28 4.87
N ASP A 112 -6.37 1.97 4.60
CA ASP A 112 -6.34 3.44 4.62
C ASP A 112 -6.89 4.07 3.34
N ALA A 113 -6.78 3.37 2.20
CA ALA A 113 -7.34 3.84 0.94
C ALA A 113 -7.77 2.68 0.03
N LEU A 114 -8.85 2.87 -0.71
CA LEU A 114 -9.28 1.99 -1.79
C LEU A 114 -8.88 2.60 -3.13
N ILE A 115 -8.25 1.81 -4.00
CA ILE A 115 -7.83 2.23 -5.33
C ILE A 115 -8.70 1.53 -6.37
N ILE A 116 -9.58 2.28 -7.04
CA ILE A 116 -10.31 1.78 -8.21
C ILE A 116 -9.35 1.85 -9.39
N ASP A 117 -8.70 0.70 -9.65
CA ASP A 117 -7.61 0.58 -10.62
C ASP A 117 -8.09 -0.08 -11.90
N THR A 118 -8.07 0.68 -12.99
CA THR A 118 -8.58 0.24 -14.30
C THR A 118 -7.70 0.74 -15.44
N ALA A 119 -7.75 0.05 -16.57
CA ALA A 119 -7.03 0.45 -17.79
C ALA A 119 -7.60 1.76 -18.40
N HIS A 120 -8.86 2.10 -18.12
CA HIS A 120 -9.54 3.29 -18.61
C HIS A 120 -10.48 3.86 -17.56
N GLY A 121 -9.96 4.78 -16.75
CA GLY A 121 -10.70 5.39 -15.62
C GLY A 121 -11.87 6.27 -16.06
N HIS A 122 -11.83 6.86 -17.26
CA HIS A 122 -12.92 7.70 -17.79
C HIS A 122 -14.00 6.86 -18.48
N SER A 123 -14.45 5.81 -17.80
CA SER A 123 -15.58 5.00 -18.27
C SER A 123 -16.76 5.12 -17.31
N LYS A 124 -17.99 4.94 -17.84
CA LYS A 124 -19.20 5.01 -17.03
C LYS A 124 -19.15 4.06 -15.84
N GLY A 125 -18.69 2.83 -16.05
CA GLY A 125 -18.61 1.83 -14.97
C GLY A 125 -17.65 2.23 -13.83
N VAL A 126 -16.53 2.91 -14.15
CA VAL A 126 -15.60 3.42 -13.16
C VAL A 126 -16.19 4.60 -12.40
N ILE A 127 -16.81 5.55 -13.10
CA ILE A 127 -17.47 6.72 -12.50
C ILE A 127 -18.59 6.28 -11.55
N ASP A 128 -19.43 5.33 -11.99
CA ASP A 128 -20.51 4.78 -11.18
C ASP A 128 -19.94 4.04 -9.93
N GLN A 129 -18.83 3.31 -10.10
CA GLN A 129 -18.17 2.61 -8.98
C GLN A 129 -17.57 3.59 -7.97
N VAL A 130 -16.96 4.69 -8.42
CA VAL A 130 -16.45 5.74 -7.51
C VAL A 130 -17.58 6.29 -6.65
N LYS A 131 -18.72 6.65 -7.26
CA LYS A 131 -19.90 7.14 -6.55
C LYS A 131 -20.38 6.12 -5.52
N HIS A 132 -20.56 4.87 -5.96
CA HIS A 132 -21.05 3.80 -5.09
C HIS A 132 -20.16 3.57 -3.86
N ILE A 133 -18.83 3.51 -4.05
CA ILE A 133 -17.87 3.32 -2.96
C ILE A 133 -17.88 4.52 -2.00
N LYS A 134 -17.92 5.74 -2.53
CA LYS A 134 -17.95 6.97 -1.69
C LYS A 134 -19.27 7.10 -0.90
N ASP A 135 -20.39 6.73 -1.51
CA ASP A 135 -21.70 6.71 -0.84
C ASP A 135 -21.75 5.66 0.27
N THR A 136 -21.11 4.50 0.05
CA THR A 136 -21.12 3.37 1.00
C THR A 136 -20.10 3.56 2.12
N TYR A 137 -18.91 4.10 1.80
CA TYR A 137 -17.79 4.29 2.73
C TYR A 137 -17.25 5.73 2.67
N PRO A 138 -18.00 6.73 3.14
CA PRO A 138 -17.67 8.16 3.00
C PRO A 138 -16.34 8.54 3.62
N GLU A 139 -15.92 7.86 4.70
CA GLU A 139 -14.68 8.15 5.42
C GLU A 139 -13.42 7.54 4.77
N VAL A 140 -13.60 6.56 3.87
CA VAL A 140 -12.46 5.91 3.22
C VAL A 140 -11.95 6.77 2.08
N THR A 141 -10.62 6.94 2.02
CA THR A 141 -9.98 7.61 0.89
C THR A 141 -10.13 6.77 -0.38
N VAL A 142 -10.68 7.38 -1.43
CA VAL A 142 -10.87 6.72 -2.74
C VAL A 142 -9.93 7.32 -3.77
N VAL A 143 -9.03 6.50 -4.28
CA VAL A 143 -8.17 6.79 -5.44
C VAL A 143 -8.79 6.15 -6.67
N ALA A 144 -8.92 6.88 -7.76
CA ALA A 144 -9.48 6.34 -9.00
C ALA A 144 -8.57 6.59 -10.22
N GLY A 145 -8.51 5.66 -11.13
CA GLY A 145 -7.71 5.75 -12.36
C GLY A 145 -7.72 4.46 -13.19
N ASN A 146 -6.88 4.43 -14.28
CA ASN A 146 -6.00 5.52 -14.68
C ASN A 146 -6.65 6.44 -15.72
N VAL A 147 -6.24 7.67 -15.71
CA VAL A 147 -6.66 8.68 -16.69
C VAL A 147 -5.45 9.46 -17.22
N ALA A 148 -5.63 10.30 -18.23
CA ALA A 148 -4.56 11.09 -18.83
C ALA A 148 -5.02 12.49 -19.29
N THR A 149 -6.26 12.90 -19.01
CA THR A 149 -6.82 14.17 -19.47
C THR A 149 -7.49 14.96 -18.32
N ALA A 150 -7.58 16.27 -18.48
CA ALA A 150 -8.26 17.15 -17.53
C ALA A 150 -9.76 16.80 -17.38
N GLU A 151 -10.44 16.47 -18.49
CA GLU A 151 -11.87 16.11 -18.49
C GLU A 151 -12.12 14.83 -17.67
N ALA A 152 -11.28 13.82 -17.85
CA ALA A 152 -11.37 12.58 -17.10
C ALA A 152 -11.11 12.79 -15.62
N THR A 153 -10.13 13.63 -15.30
CA THR A 153 -9.79 14.01 -13.91
C THR A 153 -10.97 14.70 -13.24
N ARG A 154 -11.59 15.67 -13.92
CA ARG A 154 -12.80 16.36 -13.45
C ARG A 154 -13.93 15.38 -13.19
N ALA A 155 -14.23 14.49 -14.15
CA ALA A 155 -15.32 13.53 -14.02
C ALA A 155 -15.16 12.59 -12.82
N LEU A 156 -13.92 12.17 -12.51
CA LEU A 156 -13.66 11.34 -11.34
C LEU A 156 -13.80 12.14 -10.02
N PHE A 157 -13.35 13.39 -9.98
CA PHE A 157 -13.53 14.23 -8.80
C PHE A 157 -14.99 14.57 -8.54
N GLU A 158 -15.76 14.87 -9.58
CA GLU A 158 -17.21 15.08 -9.50
C GLU A 158 -17.96 13.83 -9.06
N ALA A 159 -17.43 12.64 -9.37
CA ALA A 159 -17.95 11.36 -8.88
C ALA A 159 -17.64 11.10 -7.41
N GLY A 160 -16.75 11.88 -6.79
CA GLY A 160 -16.38 11.74 -5.37
C GLY A 160 -14.98 11.19 -5.10
N ALA A 161 -14.16 10.90 -6.11
CA ALA A 161 -12.78 10.49 -5.88
C ALA A 161 -12.02 11.55 -5.07
N ASP A 162 -11.20 11.13 -4.11
CA ASP A 162 -10.36 12.01 -3.31
C ASP A 162 -9.03 12.27 -4.02
N VAL A 163 -8.53 11.28 -4.74
CA VAL A 163 -7.27 11.34 -5.50
C VAL A 163 -7.46 10.68 -6.86
N VAL A 164 -6.82 11.23 -7.89
CA VAL A 164 -6.84 10.64 -9.24
C VAL A 164 -5.46 10.10 -9.62
N LYS A 165 -5.43 8.89 -10.13
CA LYS A 165 -4.21 8.21 -10.61
C LYS A 165 -4.04 8.40 -12.11
N VAL A 166 -2.90 8.94 -12.52
CA VAL A 166 -2.64 9.46 -13.88
C VAL A 166 -1.55 8.65 -14.58
N GLY A 167 -1.88 8.13 -15.75
CA GLY A 167 -0.94 7.43 -16.62
C GLY A 167 -1.64 6.42 -17.52
N ILE A 168 -1.61 6.67 -18.83
CA ILE A 168 -2.10 5.76 -19.86
C ILE A 168 -0.94 5.39 -20.78
N GLY A 169 -0.46 4.15 -20.64
CA GLY A 169 0.60 3.59 -21.47
C GLY A 169 2.05 3.97 -21.13
N PRO A 170 2.40 4.67 -20.03
CA PRO A 170 3.79 5.06 -19.77
C PRO A 170 4.65 3.95 -19.18
N GLY A 171 4.07 2.87 -18.67
CA GLY A 171 4.80 1.79 -18.02
C GLY A 171 5.81 1.12 -18.96
N SER A 172 6.97 0.72 -18.45
CA SER A 172 8.05 0.11 -19.25
C SER A 172 7.66 -1.24 -19.85
N ILE A 173 6.75 -1.95 -19.20
CA ILE A 173 6.22 -3.25 -19.66
C ILE A 173 4.84 -3.11 -20.31
N CYS A 174 4.28 -1.89 -20.36
CA CYS A 174 2.95 -1.65 -20.89
C CYS A 174 2.95 -1.78 -22.43
N THR A 175 2.08 -2.63 -22.94
CA THR A 175 1.93 -2.87 -24.38
C THR A 175 0.84 -2.02 -25.02
N THR A 176 0.08 -1.23 -24.27
CA THR A 176 -1.04 -0.43 -24.76
C THR A 176 -0.65 0.50 -25.90
N ARG A 177 0.49 1.20 -25.82
CA ARG A 177 0.98 2.07 -26.90
C ARG A 177 1.38 1.30 -28.14
N VAL A 178 1.96 0.11 -27.96
CA VAL A 178 2.48 -0.70 -29.08
C VAL A 178 1.36 -1.46 -29.78
N VAL A 179 0.44 -2.04 -29.01
CA VAL A 179 -0.63 -2.90 -29.55
C VAL A 179 -1.86 -2.09 -29.94
N ALA A 180 -2.31 -1.18 -29.09
CA ALA A 180 -3.53 -0.41 -29.30
C ALA A 180 -3.28 1.00 -29.87
N GLY A 181 -2.04 1.47 -29.91
CA GLY A 181 -1.68 2.82 -30.33
C GLY A 181 -2.20 3.93 -29.38
N VAL A 182 -2.61 3.56 -28.17
CA VAL A 182 -3.22 4.46 -27.18
C VAL A 182 -2.22 4.81 -26.08
N GLY A 183 -2.12 6.10 -25.76
CA GLY A 183 -1.28 6.59 -24.69
C GLY A 183 -1.06 8.10 -24.77
N VAL A 184 -0.67 8.68 -23.65
CA VAL A 184 -0.32 10.10 -23.55
C VAL A 184 1.08 10.21 -22.97
N PRO A 185 1.95 11.13 -23.46
CA PRO A 185 3.23 11.40 -22.81
C PRO A 185 3.01 11.74 -21.35
N GLN A 186 3.77 11.09 -20.43
CA GLN A 186 3.43 11.10 -19.01
C GLN A 186 3.48 12.50 -18.40
N ILE A 187 4.46 13.32 -18.76
CA ILE A 187 4.58 14.69 -18.22
C ILE A 187 3.41 15.57 -18.68
N THR A 188 2.96 15.42 -19.92
CA THR A 188 1.76 16.13 -20.43
C THR A 188 0.52 15.69 -19.64
N ALA A 189 0.31 14.37 -19.49
CA ALA A 189 -0.82 13.84 -18.72
C ALA A 189 -0.82 14.36 -17.26
N VAL A 190 0.34 14.31 -16.59
CA VAL A 190 0.48 14.79 -15.22
C VAL A 190 0.18 16.29 -15.13
N TYR A 191 0.73 17.08 -16.03
CA TYR A 191 0.53 18.55 -16.03
C TYR A 191 -0.95 18.93 -16.23
N ASP A 192 -1.61 18.32 -17.20
CA ASP A 192 -3.02 18.61 -17.52
C ASP A 192 -3.94 18.17 -16.38
N CYS A 193 -3.75 16.96 -15.87
CA CYS A 193 -4.54 16.44 -14.75
C CYS A 193 -4.27 17.23 -13.45
N ALA A 194 -3.02 17.60 -13.17
CA ALA A 194 -2.68 18.41 -12.00
C ALA A 194 -3.28 19.82 -12.07
N THR A 195 -3.32 20.40 -13.26
CA THR A 195 -3.93 21.71 -13.48
C THR A 195 -5.44 21.67 -13.20
N GLU A 196 -6.11 20.59 -13.56
CA GLU A 196 -7.52 20.37 -13.21
C GLU A 196 -7.69 20.08 -11.72
N ALA A 197 -6.86 19.22 -11.15
CA ALA A 197 -6.93 18.86 -9.73
C ALA A 197 -6.83 20.07 -8.79
N ARG A 198 -5.99 21.06 -9.12
CA ARG A 198 -5.86 22.31 -8.35
C ARG A 198 -7.18 23.07 -8.25
N LYS A 199 -8.03 23.06 -9.29
CA LYS A 199 -9.35 23.70 -9.27
C LYS A 199 -10.30 23.06 -8.25
N HIS A 200 -10.09 21.79 -7.98
CA HIS A 200 -10.86 21.02 -6.99
C HIS A 200 -10.22 20.98 -5.61
N GLY A 201 -9.02 21.56 -5.43
CA GLY A 201 -8.25 21.44 -4.18
C GLY A 201 -7.83 20.00 -3.86
N LYS A 202 -7.68 19.14 -4.88
CA LYS A 202 -7.43 17.70 -4.75
C LYS A 202 -6.08 17.30 -5.35
N ALA A 203 -5.64 16.09 -5.05
CA ALA A 203 -4.34 15.56 -5.40
C ALA A 203 -4.38 14.57 -6.58
N ILE A 204 -3.24 14.38 -7.24
CA ILE A 204 -3.03 13.32 -8.22
C ILE A 204 -1.78 12.51 -7.91
N ILE A 205 -1.78 11.25 -8.36
CA ILE A 205 -0.65 10.32 -8.32
C ILE A 205 -0.18 10.11 -9.77
N ALA A 206 1.11 10.37 -10.04
CA ALA A 206 1.72 10.04 -11.34
C ALA A 206 2.11 8.57 -11.34
N ASP A 207 1.47 7.78 -12.23
CA ASP A 207 1.63 6.34 -12.29
C ASP A 207 2.21 5.89 -13.63
N GLY A 208 3.34 5.19 -13.56
CA GLY A 208 4.03 4.60 -14.70
C GLY A 208 5.15 5.46 -15.31
N GLY A 209 6.10 4.77 -15.93
CA GLY A 209 7.25 5.39 -16.59
C GLY A 209 8.36 5.89 -15.68
N ILE A 210 8.28 5.64 -14.40
CA ILE A 210 9.27 6.03 -13.37
C ILE A 210 10.32 4.93 -13.27
N LYS A 211 11.54 5.23 -13.74
CA LYS A 211 12.69 4.30 -13.69
C LYS A 211 13.84 4.85 -12.84
N PHE A 212 13.99 6.17 -12.80
CA PHE A 212 15.09 6.84 -12.14
C PHE A 212 14.58 7.93 -11.21
N SER A 213 15.37 8.33 -10.22
CA SER A 213 15.04 9.42 -9.29
C SER A 213 14.69 10.73 -10.00
N GLY A 214 15.35 11.02 -11.12
CA GLY A 214 15.04 12.18 -11.96
C GLY A 214 13.61 12.15 -12.55
N ASP A 215 13.03 10.98 -12.79
CA ASP A 215 11.66 10.87 -13.27
C ASP A 215 10.65 11.22 -12.17
N ILE A 216 10.96 10.87 -10.92
CA ILE A 216 10.18 11.28 -9.74
C ILE A 216 10.11 12.81 -9.68
N ILE A 217 11.28 13.48 -9.75
CA ILE A 217 11.37 14.94 -9.68
C ILE A 217 10.58 15.60 -10.81
N LYS A 218 10.68 15.08 -12.04
CA LYS A 218 9.92 15.61 -13.18
C LYS A 218 8.40 15.47 -12.98
N ALA A 219 7.94 14.31 -12.48
CA ALA A 219 6.52 14.08 -12.21
C ALA A 219 5.99 15.03 -11.12
N LEU A 220 6.74 15.24 -10.04
CA LEU A 220 6.38 16.18 -8.98
C LEU A 220 6.42 17.63 -9.48
N ALA A 221 7.44 18.02 -10.26
CA ALA A 221 7.55 19.35 -10.85
C ALA A 221 6.42 19.66 -11.85
N ALA A 222 5.91 18.64 -12.56
CA ALA A 222 4.74 18.76 -13.43
C ALA A 222 3.41 18.91 -12.66
N GLY A 223 3.43 18.76 -11.34
CA GLY A 223 2.29 18.93 -10.44
C GLY A 223 1.74 17.66 -9.83
N GLY A 224 2.39 16.52 -10.00
CA GLY A 224 2.08 15.31 -9.24
C GLY A 224 2.31 15.53 -7.74
N HIS A 225 1.41 15.02 -6.89
CA HIS A 225 1.56 15.07 -5.44
C HIS A 225 2.32 13.86 -4.90
N ALA A 226 2.18 12.74 -5.60
CA ALA A 226 2.89 11.50 -5.33
C ALA A 226 3.18 10.76 -6.64
N VAL A 227 4.04 9.76 -6.56
CA VAL A 227 4.34 8.87 -7.68
C VAL A 227 4.02 7.42 -7.30
N MET A 228 3.52 6.65 -8.24
CA MET A 228 3.40 5.20 -8.13
C MET A 228 4.66 4.58 -8.72
N SER A 229 5.52 4.07 -7.84
CA SER A 229 6.74 3.36 -8.20
C SER A 229 6.54 1.87 -7.93
N VAL A 230 6.78 1.04 -8.93
CA VAL A 230 6.68 -0.42 -8.79
C VAL A 230 8.09 -0.98 -8.72
N SER A 231 8.39 -1.65 -7.61
CA SER A 231 9.61 -2.43 -7.49
C SER A 231 9.36 -3.82 -8.06
N TYR A 232 9.99 -4.12 -9.19
CA TYR A 232 10.14 -5.50 -9.62
C TYR A 232 11.34 -6.10 -8.87
N THR A 233 11.05 -6.76 -7.77
CA THR A 233 12.04 -7.64 -7.15
C THR A 233 12.13 -8.90 -7.99
N HIS A 234 13.25 -9.09 -8.61
CA HIS A 234 13.62 -10.33 -9.28
C HIS A 234 14.44 -11.21 -8.35
#